data_ba31f7fab9323978271c14050f143126
#
_entry.id   ba31f7fab9323978271c14050f143126
#
_cell.length_a   1.000
_cell.length_b   1.000
_cell.length_c   1.000
_cell.angle_alpha   90.00
_cell.angle_beta   90.00
_cell.angle_gamma   90.00
#
_symmetry.space_group_name_H-M   'P 1'
#
loop_
_entity.id
_entity.type
_entity.pdbx_description
1 polymer ?
#
loop_
_entity_poly.entity_id
_entity_poly.type
_entity_poly.pdbx_seq_one_letter_code
_entity_poly.pdbx_strand_id
1 'polypeptide(L)'
;MYKRQDWGGETLLPGMSPLAQVYSGHQFGVWAGQLGDGRGILLGEQLLADGTTMDWHLKGAGLTPYSRMGDGRAVLRSTIRESLASEAMHYLGIPTTRALSIVTSDSPVYRETVEPGAMLIRVAPSHLRFGHFEHFYYRREPEKVRQLADFAIRHYWSHLADDEDKYRLWFTDVV
;
A
#
# COMPACT_ATOMS: atom_id res chain seq x y z
N MET A 1 -12.68 -21.78 4.83
CA MET A 1 -13.03 -20.59 5.65
C MET A 1 -11.74 -20.09 6.29
N TYR A 2 -11.30 -18.89 5.95
CA TYR A 2 -10.06 -18.31 6.49
C TYR A 2 -10.23 -17.99 7.98
N LYS A 3 -9.18 -18.22 8.76
CA LYS A 3 -9.19 -17.98 10.21
C LYS A 3 -8.77 -16.55 10.52
N ARG A 4 -9.08 -16.06 11.72
CA ARG A 4 -8.68 -14.72 12.19
C ARG A 4 -7.16 -14.50 12.08
N GLN A 5 -6.37 -15.55 12.32
CA GLN A 5 -4.90 -15.51 12.22
C GLN A 5 -4.41 -15.19 10.79
N ASP A 6 -5.09 -15.71 9.77
CA ASP A 6 -4.74 -15.48 8.37
C ASP A 6 -4.90 -13.99 8.01
N TRP A 7 -6.01 -13.39 8.46
CA TRP A 7 -6.32 -11.97 8.24
C TRP A 7 -5.51 -11.02 9.12
N GLY A 8 -4.96 -11.50 10.22
CA GLY A 8 -4.07 -10.75 11.11
C GLY A 8 -2.61 -10.78 10.70
N GLY A 9 -2.25 -11.54 9.67
CA GLY A 9 -0.88 -11.69 9.21
C GLY A 9 -0.01 -12.62 10.06
N GLU A 10 -0.63 -13.39 10.96
CA GLU A 10 0.09 -14.39 11.76
C GLU A 10 0.47 -15.63 10.94
N THR A 11 -0.29 -15.90 9.89
CA THR A 11 -0.07 -17.02 8.98
C THR A 11 -0.07 -16.53 7.54
N LEU A 12 0.94 -16.89 6.78
CA LEU A 12 0.97 -16.62 5.35
C LEU A 12 0.21 -17.70 4.59
N LEU A 13 -0.66 -17.30 3.71
CA LEU A 13 -1.34 -18.21 2.79
C LEU A 13 -0.41 -18.58 1.63
N PRO A 14 -0.60 -19.74 1.00
CA PRO A 14 0.13 -20.11 -0.20
C PRO A 14 -0.01 -19.03 -1.28
N GLY A 15 1.12 -18.63 -1.87
CA GLY A 15 1.17 -17.58 -2.89
C GLY A 15 1.43 -16.16 -2.35
N MET A 16 1.35 -15.93 -1.05
CA MET A 16 1.75 -14.65 -0.47
C MET A 16 3.28 -14.49 -0.50
N SER A 17 3.73 -13.30 -0.90
CA SER A 17 5.14 -12.88 -0.89
C SER A 17 5.25 -11.49 -0.25
N PRO A 18 5.26 -11.39 1.08
CA PRO A 18 5.19 -10.12 1.79
C PRO A 18 6.35 -9.19 1.46
N LEU A 19 6.02 -7.94 1.13
CA LEU A 19 6.97 -6.90 0.79
C LEU A 19 6.57 -5.58 1.47
N ALA A 20 7.49 -5.00 2.25
CA ALA A 20 7.37 -3.60 2.67
C ALA A 20 8.00 -2.70 1.61
N GLN A 21 7.23 -1.75 1.09
CA GLN A 21 7.64 -0.89 -0.01
C GLN A 21 8.38 0.34 0.50
N VAL A 22 9.42 0.76 -0.23
CA VAL A 22 10.12 2.03 0.01
C VAL A 22 9.53 3.12 -0.86
N TYR A 23 9.30 4.28 -0.30
CA TYR A 23 8.91 5.49 -1.02
C TYR A 23 9.42 6.74 -0.29
N SER A 24 9.34 7.88 -0.93
CA SER A 24 9.67 9.18 -0.37
C SER A 24 8.45 10.09 -0.39
N GLY A 25 8.54 11.25 0.21
CA GLY A 25 7.46 12.23 0.16
C GLY A 25 7.50 13.24 1.28
N HIS A 26 6.40 13.97 1.42
CA HIS A 26 6.22 15.03 2.40
C HIS A 26 5.41 14.52 3.60
N GLN A 27 5.79 14.96 4.79
CA GLN A 27 5.01 14.83 6.01
C GLN A 27 4.94 16.20 6.70
N PHE A 28 3.75 16.58 7.13
CA PHE A 28 3.51 17.88 7.81
C PHE A 28 4.04 19.08 7.01
N GLY A 29 3.89 19.04 5.69
CA GLY A 29 4.35 20.13 4.80
C GLY A 29 5.84 20.18 4.54
N VAL A 30 6.62 19.24 5.06
CA VAL A 30 8.09 19.19 4.92
C VAL A 30 8.49 17.92 4.16
N TRP A 31 9.48 18.05 3.29
CA TRP A 31 10.11 16.88 2.65
C TRP A 31 10.76 15.99 3.71
N ALA A 32 10.24 14.78 3.85
CA ALA A 32 10.69 13.83 4.86
C ALA A 32 11.75 12.84 4.34
N GLY A 33 12.13 12.95 3.05
CA GLY A 33 13.06 12.01 2.44
C GLY A 33 12.49 10.60 2.37
N GLN A 34 13.26 9.61 2.83
CA GLN A 34 12.80 8.23 2.84
C GLN A 34 11.71 8.01 3.88
N LEU A 35 10.59 7.54 3.41
CA LEU A 35 9.47 7.02 4.18
C LEU A 35 9.41 5.49 3.98
N GLY A 36 8.30 4.98 3.53
CA GLY A 36 8.06 3.58 3.26
C GLY A 36 6.90 3.04 4.08
N ASP A 37 6.61 1.79 3.88
CA ASP A 37 5.54 1.08 4.58
C ASP A 37 5.94 0.79 6.04
N GLY A 38 6.06 1.83 6.87
CA GLY A 38 6.51 1.73 8.27
C GLY A 38 5.56 0.94 9.18
N ARG A 39 4.36 0.63 8.72
CA ARG A 39 3.37 -0.23 9.38
C ARG A 39 2.47 -0.95 8.38
N GLY A 40 2.95 -1.15 7.16
CA GLY A 40 2.21 -1.78 6.08
C GLY A 40 3.06 -2.82 5.37
N ILE A 41 2.41 -3.83 4.83
CA ILE A 41 3.05 -4.91 4.09
C ILE A 41 2.14 -5.27 2.92
N LEU A 42 2.65 -5.19 1.70
CA LEU A 42 2.02 -5.80 0.54
C LEU A 42 2.14 -7.31 0.71
N LEU A 43 1.02 -8.02 0.76
CA LEU A 43 1.00 -9.48 0.93
C LEU A 43 1.19 -10.22 -0.39
N GLY A 44 0.75 -9.59 -1.47
CA GLY A 44 0.77 -10.14 -2.82
C GLY A 44 -0.39 -9.63 -3.65
N GLU A 45 -0.54 -10.21 -4.82
CA GLU A 45 -1.59 -9.91 -5.79
C GLU A 45 -2.52 -11.12 -5.97
N GLN A 46 -3.77 -10.85 -6.21
CA GLN A 46 -4.77 -11.86 -6.57
C GLN A 46 -5.29 -11.59 -7.97
N LEU A 47 -5.23 -12.60 -8.82
CA LEU A 47 -5.92 -12.59 -10.11
C LEU A 47 -7.41 -12.83 -9.87
N LEU A 48 -8.24 -11.92 -10.35
CA LEU A 48 -9.70 -12.02 -10.27
C LEU A 48 -10.27 -12.76 -11.46
N ALA A 49 -11.55 -13.14 -11.37
CA ALA A 49 -12.23 -13.93 -12.40
C ALA A 49 -12.40 -13.18 -13.74
N ASP A 50 -12.37 -11.85 -13.70
CA ASP A 50 -12.42 -10.98 -14.89
C ASP A 50 -11.05 -10.75 -15.56
N GLY A 51 -9.98 -11.38 -15.02
CA GLY A 51 -8.61 -11.25 -15.50
C GLY A 51 -7.85 -10.02 -14.96
N THR A 52 -8.48 -9.21 -14.12
CA THR A 52 -7.78 -8.11 -13.44
C THR A 52 -7.03 -8.59 -12.21
N THR A 53 -6.06 -7.82 -11.74
CA THR A 53 -5.32 -8.09 -10.51
C THR A 53 -5.73 -7.14 -9.40
N MET A 54 -5.60 -7.61 -8.17
CA MET A 54 -5.88 -6.84 -6.97
C MET A 54 -4.79 -7.07 -5.94
N ASP A 55 -4.11 -6.00 -5.56
CA ASP A 55 -3.13 -5.98 -4.48
C ASP A 55 -3.81 -6.15 -3.12
N TRP A 56 -3.20 -6.95 -2.25
CA TRP A 56 -3.58 -7.11 -0.86
C TRP A 56 -2.54 -6.52 0.06
N HIS A 57 -2.91 -5.51 0.82
CA HIS A 57 -2.00 -4.77 1.68
C HIS A 57 -2.48 -4.77 3.13
N LEU A 58 -1.72 -5.42 4.02
CA LEU A 58 -1.96 -5.48 5.46
C LEU A 58 -1.34 -4.26 6.13
N LYS A 59 -2.10 -3.58 6.99
CA LYS A 59 -1.65 -2.40 7.72
C LYS A 59 -1.85 -2.56 9.22
N GLY A 60 -0.82 -2.26 9.99
CA GLY A 60 -0.88 -2.22 11.45
C GLY A 60 -0.43 -3.49 12.15
N ALA A 61 0.14 -4.47 11.44
CA ALA A 61 0.49 -5.78 11.98
C ALA A 61 1.82 -5.82 12.76
N GLY A 62 2.63 -4.78 12.71
CA GLY A 62 3.90 -4.72 13.41
C GLY A 62 5.02 -4.06 12.62
N LEU A 63 6.25 -4.29 13.06
CA LEU A 63 7.44 -3.65 12.52
C LEU A 63 7.76 -4.10 11.09
N THR A 64 8.24 -3.13 10.32
CA THR A 64 8.83 -3.32 9.00
C THR A 64 10.22 -2.65 8.98
N PRO A 65 11.03 -2.86 7.94
CA PRO A 65 12.31 -2.13 7.79
C PRO A 65 12.16 -0.61 7.76
N TYR A 66 10.95 -0.10 7.54
CA TYR A 66 10.65 1.34 7.41
C TYR A 66 9.90 1.93 8.60
N SER A 67 9.75 1.20 9.69
CA SER A 67 9.02 1.66 10.89
C SER A 67 9.68 2.83 11.61
N ARG A 68 10.96 3.08 11.32
CA ARG A 68 11.77 4.12 11.99
C ARG A 68 11.76 3.91 13.51
N MET A 69 11.24 4.87 14.29
CA MET A 69 11.08 4.75 15.75
C MET A 69 9.67 4.30 16.16
N GLY A 70 8.80 3.99 15.21
CA GLY A 70 7.44 3.52 15.47
C GLY A 70 7.38 2.02 15.77
N ASP A 71 6.28 1.58 16.36
CA ASP A 71 6.01 0.17 16.67
C ASP A 71 5.40 -0.62 15.50
N GLY A 72 5.15 0.03 14.37
CA GLY A 72 4.52 -0.59 13.21
C GLY A 72 3.05 -0.96 13.41
N ARG A 73 2.43 -0.57 14.50
CA ARG A 73 1.07 -0.95 14.87
C ARG A 73 0.06 0.16 14.54
N ALA A 74 -1.20 -0.25 14.36
CA ALA A 74 -2.33 0.66 14.27
C ALA A 74 -3.27 0.45 15.45
N VAL A 75 -3.97 1.52 15.84
CA VAL A 75 -5.01 1.48 16.88
C VAL A 75 -6.38 1.39 16.23
N LEU A 76 -7.33 0.77 16.94
CA LEU A 76 -8.67 0.49 16.41
C LEU A 76 -9.37 1.76 15.90
N ARG A 77 -9.34 2.86 16.65
CA ARG A 77 -10.00 4.12 16.24
C ARG A 77 -9.48 4.69 14.92
N SER A 78 -8.17 4.56 14.66
CA SER A 78 -7.59 5.04 13.40
C SER A 78 -7.88 4.10 12.23
N THR A 79 -7.95 2.81 12.51
CA THR A 79 -8.29 1.76 11.55
C THR A 79 -9.75 1.90 11.08
N ILE A 80 -10.67 2.14 12.01
CA ILE A 80 -12.08 2.42 11.69
C ILE A 80 -12.20 3.69 10.84
N ARG A 81 -11.50 4.79 11.20
CA ARG A 81 -11.51 6.02 10.41
C ARG A 81 -11.02 5.81 8.98
N GLU A 82 -9.94 5.07 8.82
CA GLU A 82 -9.39 4.77 7.49
C GLU A 82 -10.37 3.96 6.64
N SER A 83 -11.00 2.96 7.25
CA SER A 83 -12.02 2.15 6.58
C SER A 83 -13.22 3.01 6.14
N LEU A 84 -13.76 3.83 7.04
CA LEU A 84 -14.90 4.70 6.72
C LEU A 84 -14.53 5.73 5.64
N ALA A 85 -13.35 6.35 5.72
CA ALA A 85 -12.90 7.32 4.73
C ALA A 85 -12.71 6.66 3.35
N SER A 86 -12.11 5.47 3.31
CA SER A 86 -11.92 4.68 2.10
C SER A 86 -13.24 4.39 1.40
N GLU A 87 -14.23 3.89 2.14
CA GLU A 87 -15.56 3.60 1.60
C GLU A 87 -16.31 4.88 1.19
N ALA A 88 -16.23 5.94 1.97
CA ALA A 88 -16.83 7.23 1.61
C ALA A 88 -16.27 7.77 0.29
N MET A 89 -14.96 7.74 0.10
CA MET A 89 -14.32 8.16 -1.15
C MET A 89 -14.78 7.31 -2.34
N HIS A 90 -14.86 5.99 -2.15
CA HIS A 90 -15.36 5.10 -3.20
C HIS A 90 -16.79 5.46 -3.64
N TYR A 91 -17.71 5.67 -2.69
CA TYR A 91 -19.10 6.02 -3.01
C TYR A 91 -19.26 7.44 -3.56
N LEU A 92 -18.28 8.31 -3.37
CA LEU A 92 -18.18 9.61 -4.04
C LEU A 92 -17.60 9.53 -5.46
N GLY A 93 -17.25 8.33 -5.94
CA GLY A 93 -16.65 8.12 -7.26
C GLY A 93 -15.17 8.50 -7.36
N ILE A 94 -14.49 8.65 -6.21
CA ILE A 94 -13.07 8.98 -6.16
C ILE A 94 -12.26 7.69 -6.12
N PRO A 95 -11.32 7.45 -7.04
CA PRO A 95 -10.45 6.29 -7.01
C PRO A 95 -9.70 6.19 -5.67
N THR A 96 -9.82 5.04 -5.00
CA THR A 96 -9.23 4.84 -3.68
C THR A 96 -8.99 3.36 -3.40
N THR A 97 -8.16 3.05 -2.41
CA THR A 97 -8.09 1.70 -1.87
C THR A 97 -9.40 1.36 -1.15
N ARG A 98 -9.80 0.09 -1.17
CA ARG A 98 -10.97 -0.39 -0.43
C ARG A 98 -10.54 -1.09 0.86
N ALA A 99 -11.33 -0.96 1.90
CA ALA A 99 -11.15 -1.67 3.15
C ALA A 99 -11.84 -3.04 3.08
N LEU A 100 -11.04 -4.11 3.03
CA LEU A 100 -11.58 -5.47 2.94
C LEU A 100 -11.98 -6.02 4.31
N SER A 101 -11.12 -5.85 5.32
CA SER A 101 -11.39 -6.34 6.67
C SER A 101 -10.65 -5.55 7.75
N ILE A 102 -11.25 -5.48 8.93
CA ILE A 102 -10.62 -5.01 10.16
C ILE A 102 -10.51 -6.19 11.12
N VAL A 103 -9.31 -6.43 11.64
CA VAL A 103 -9.06 -7.44 12.67
C VAL A 103 -8.56 -6.73 13.92
N THR A 104 -9.25 -6.94 15.05
CA THR A 104 -8.81 -6.41 16.35
C THR A 104 -7.81 -7.32 17.01
N SER A 105 -6.92 -6.74 17.81
CA SER A 105 -5.93 -7.45 18.60
C SER A 105 -6.06 -7.09 20.08
N ASP A 106 -5.91 -8.08 20.95
CA ASP A 106 -5.89 -7.87 22.40
C ASP A 106 -4.52 -7.35 22.88
N SER A 107 -3.53 -7.30 21.97
CA SER A 107 -2.21 -6.73 22.28
C SER A 107 -2.34 -5.22 22.49
N PRO A 108 -1.87 -4.68 23.61
CA PRO A 108 -1.91 -3.26 23.88
C PRO A 108 -1.03 -2.48 22.91
N VAL A 109 -1.50 -1.33 22.48
CA VAL A 109 -0.74 -0.37 21.67
C VAL A 109 -0.59 0.91 22.49
N TYR A 110 0.64 1.29 22.75
CA TYR A 110 0.95 2.46 23.56
C TYR A 110 0.95 3.73 22.70
N ARG A 111 0.08 4.68 23.04
CA ARG A 111 -0.03 6.03 22.49
C ARG A 111 -0.06 7.03 23.65
N GLU A 112 -0.83 8.09 23.58
CA GLU A 112 -1.11 8.95 24.73
C GLU A 112 -1.75 8.14 25.88
N THR A 113 -2.56 7.17 25.51
CA THR A 113 -3.13 6.15 26.40
C THR A 113 -2.88 4.76 25.81
N VAL A 114 -3.13 3.72 26.59
CA VAL A 114 -3.13 2.35 26.07
C VAL A 114 -4.42 2.12 25.28
N GLU A 115 -4.28 1.73 24.03
CA GLU A 115 -5.39 1.53 23.12
C GLU A 115 -5.39 0.10 22.54
N PRO A 116 -6.56 -0.43 22.14
CA PRO A 116 -6.64 -1.70 21.45
C PRO A 116 -5.99 -1.60 20.06
N GLY A 117 -5.16 -2.59 19.74
CA GLY A 117 -4.56 -2.75 18.42
C GLY A 117 -5.59 -3.21 17.40
N ALA A 118 -5.36 -2.86 16.14
CA ALA A 118 -6.12 -3.38 15.03
C ALA A 118 -5.27 -3.43 13.75
N MET A 119 -5.64 -4.34 12.85
CA MET A 119 -5.07 -4.46 11.53
C MET A 119 -6.15 -4.25 10.48
N LEU A 120 -5.77 -3.67 9.35
CA LEU A 120 -6.63 -3.41 8.21
C LEU A 120 -6.06 -4.10 6.98
N ILE A 121 -6.84 -4.92 6.31
CA ILE A 121 -6.54 -5.34 4.95
C ILE A 121 -7.18 -4.35 3.99
N ARG A 122 -6.33 -3.75 3.16
CA ARG A 122 -6.72 -2.89 2.05
C ARG A 122 -6.49 -3.61 0.74
N VAL A 123 -7.38 -3.35 -0.21
CA VAL A 123 -7.25 -3.87 -1.57
C VAL A 123 -7.34 -2.73 -2.58
N ALA A 124 -6.58 -2.82 -3.63
CA ALA A 124 -6.57 -1.88 -4.75
C ALA A 124 -5.99 -2.55 -5.98
N PRO A 125 -6.28 -2.07 -7.19
CA PRO A 125 -5.59 -2.52 -8.39
C PRO A 125 -4.08 -2.31 -8.31
N SER A 126 -3.63 -1.30 -7.55
CA SER A 126 -2.22 -1.01 -7.33
C SER A 126 -2.00 -0.28 -6.00
N HIS A 127 -0.87 -0.54 -5.36
CA HIS A 127 -0.33 0.26 -4.25
C HIS A 127 0.91 1.07 -4.66
N LEU A 128 1.19 1.21 -5.95
CA LEU A 128 2.19 2.15 -6.42
C LEU A 128 1.79 3.59 -6.10
N ARG A 129 2.76 4.41 -5.75
CA ARG A 129 2.59 5.81 -5.36
C ARG A 129 3.61 6.67 -6.09
N PHE A 130 3.31 7.93 -6.30
CA PHE A 130 4.29 8.90 -6.79
C PHE A 130 5.59 8.87 -5.98
N GLY A 131 5.47 8.68 -4.67
CA GLY A 131 6.61 8.58 -3.77
C GLY A 131 7.63 7.47 -4.08
N HIS A 132 7.25 6.41 -4.79
CA HIS A 132 8.21 5.40 -5.27
C HIS A 132 9.11 5.99 -6.35
N PHE A 133 8.54 6.77 -7.28
CA PHE A 133 9.29 7.47 -8.34
C PHE A 133 10.15 8.58 -7.75
N GLU A 134 9.60 9.38 -6.83
CA GLU A 134 10.32 10.44 -6.11
C GLU A 134 11.53 9.87 -5.37
N HIS A 135 11.39 8.69 -4.74
CA HIS A 135 12.48 8.03 -4.02
C HIS A 135 13.71 7.83 -4.91
N PHE A 136 13.54 7.24 -6.07
CA PHE A 136 14.63 6.98 -7.00
C PHE A 136 15.09 8.24 -7.73
N TYR A 137 14.17 9.17 -8.04
CA TYR A 137 14.51 10.44 -8.67
C TYR A 137 15.45 11.28 -7.82
N TYR A 138 15.11 11.51 -6.56
CA TYR A 138 15.95 12.31 -5.65
C TYR A 138 17.26 11.62 -5.26
N ARG A 139 17.34 10.32 -5.40
CA ARG A 139 18.58 9.55 -5.27
C ARG A 139 19.46 9.58 -6.53
N ARG A 140 18.98 10.23 -7.59
CA ARG A 140 19.65 10.30 -8.89
C ARG A 140 19.87 8.90 -9.52
N GLU A 141 18.87 8.04 -9.43
CA GLU A 141 18.85 6.69 -9.96
C GLU A 141 17.85 6.58 -11.15
N PRO A 142 18.11 7.24 -12.30
CA PRO A 142 17.13 7.34 -13.40
C PRO A 142 16.77 5.99 -14.01
N GLU A 143 17.70 5.04 -14.01
CA GLU A 143 17.43 3.69 -14.51
C GLU A 143 16.38 2.95 -13.66
N LYS A 144 16.35 3.18 -12.34
CA LYS A 144 15.32 2.62 -11.47
C LYS A 144 13.97 3.29 -11.67
N VAL A 145 13.97 4.60 -11.94
CA VAL A 145 12.74 5.32 -12.33
C VAL A 145 12.16 4.73 -13.60
N ARG A 146 13.01 4.48 -14.61
CA ARG A 146 12.61 3.84 -15.87
C ARG A 146 12.09 2.42 -15.65
N GLN A 147 12.81 1.59 -14.89
CA GLN A 147 12.40 0.23 -14.58
C GLN A 147 11.02 0.19 -13.90
N LEU A 148 10.78 1.11 -12.96
CA LEU A 148 9.49 1.21 -12.28
C LEU A 148 8.37 1.69 -13.23
N ALA A 149 8.66 2.65 -14.11
CA ALA A 149 7.71 3.09 -15.13
C ALA A 149 7.39 1.97 -16.12
N ASP A 150 8.39 1.25 -16.61
CA ASP A 150 8.19 0.10 -17.51
C ASP A 150 7.40 -1.03 -16.83
N PHE A 151 7.63 -1.25 -15.53
CA PHE A 151 6.82 -2.19 -14.75
C PHE A 151 5.37 -1.73 -14.68
N ALA A 152 5.11 -0.47 -14.29
CA ALA A 152 3.78 0.08 -14.16
C ALA A 152 3.01 0.03 -15.50
N ILE A 153 3.65 0.43 -16.59
CA ILE A 153 3.04 0.41 -17.93
C ILE A 153 2.70 -1.02 -18.33
N ARG A 154 3.63 -1.96 -18.25
CA ARG A 154 3.37 -3.35 -18.65
C ARG A 154 2.27 -4.00 -17.81
N HIS A 155 2.21 -3.67 -16.53
CA HIS A 155 1.31 -4.35 -15.59
C HIS A 155 -0.10 -3.73 -15.58
N TYR A 156 -0.20 -2.39 -15.59
CA TYR A 156 -1.47 -1.68 -15.42
C TYR A 156 -1.97 -0.99 -16.70
N TRP A 157 -1.08 -0.70 -17.67
CA TRP A 157 -1.37 -0.05 -18.95
C TRP A 157 -0.80 -0.85 -20.12
N SER A 158 -1.04 -2.15 -20.15
CA SER A 158 -0.42 -3.08 -21.11
C SER A 158 -0.68 -2.68 -22.58
N HIS A 159 -1.78 -1.97 -22.85
CA HIS A 159 -2.10 -1.44 -24.18
C HIS A 159 -1.12 -0.37 -24.67
N LEU A 160 -0.34 0.25 -23.77
CA LEU A 160 0.69 1.23 -24.10
C LEU A 160 2.10 0.63 -24.16
N ALA A 161 2.28 -0.63 -23.79
CA ALA A 161 3.60 -1.21 -23.54
C ALA A 161 4.56 -1.13 -24.74
N ASP A 162 4.04 -1.28 -25.96
CA ASP A 162 4.81 -1.28 -27.21
C ASP A 162 4.74 0.06 -27.97
N ASP A 163 4.07 1.09 -27.41
CA ASP A 163 3.97 2.41 -28.01
C ASP A 163 5.28 3.19 -27.83
N GLU A 164 5.73 3.87 -28.90
CA GLU A 164 6.95 4.69 -28.86
C GLU A 164 6.81 5.87 -27.89
N ASP A 165 5.60 6.40 -27.73
CA ASP A 165 5.25 7.50 -26.83
C ASP A 165 4.74 7.04 -25.46
N LYS A 166 4.91 5.77 -25.09
CA LYS A 166 4.30 5.13 -23.93
C LYS A 166 4.42 5.92 -22.62
N TYR A 167 5.58 6.53 -22.35
CA TYR A 167 5.77 7.29 -21.11
C TYR A 167 4.95 8.57 -21.08
N ARG A 168 4.82 9.26 -22.20
CA ARG A 168 4.01 10.48 -22.31
C ARG A 168 2.53 10.14 -22.19
N LEU A 169 2.07 9.11 -22.91
CA LEU A 169 0.69 8.64 -22.86
C LEU A 169 0.32 8.19 -21.45
N TRP A 170 1.15 7.34 -20.86
CA TRP A 170 0.96 6.87 -19.48
C TRP A 170 0.89 8.03 -18.48
N PHE A 171 1.80 9.00 -18.58
CA PHE A 171 1.77 10.18 -17.70
C PHE A 171 0.48 10.97 -17.84
N THR A 172 -0.04 11.11 -19.06
CA THR A 172 -1.32 11.80 -19.33
C THR A 172 -2.51 11.07 -18.69
N ASP A 173 -2.48 9.74 -18.66
CA ASP A 173 -3.55 8.94 -18.06
C ASP A 173 -3.52 8.97 -16.51
N VAL A 174 -2.35 9.20 -15.92
CA VAL A 174 -2.16 9.19 -14.46
C VAL A 174 -2.41 10.56 -13.83
N VAL A 175 -2.27 11.66 -14.57
CA VAL A 175 -2.38 13.05 -14.09
C VAL A 175 -3.65 13.69 -14.60
#